data_419e19cff304d26dc3f2fe1e489d9b97
#
_entry.id   419e19cff304d26dc3f2fe1e489d9b97
#
_cell.length_a   1.000
_cell.length_b   1.000
_cell.length_c   1.000
_cell.angle_alpha   90.00
_cell.angle_beta   90.00
_cell.angle_gamma   90.00
#
_symmetry.space_group_name_H-M   'P 1'
#
loop_
_entity.id
_entity.type
_entity.pdbx_description
1 polymer ?
#
loop_
_entity_poly.entity_id
_entity_poly.type
_entity_poly.pdbx_seq_one_letter_code
_entity_poly.pdbx_strand_id
1 'polypeptide(L)'
;MKLADFRSIAIRTLLCGLCIAGTQHAAPLAGNQLTARAQSPSKPKPAVQSKSQRVANPLNDLLEEAQRDIDKSNFEAAIAPLQKVIADQPEFAYAHFQLAYVYTALKRTDEARAEYARTLAIDPKMSEAYLNLGMLLLDKEEDAAAVAPLRKAVELLPAQSRPRYLLAVALDRSGNHAGAAESFEVLIHLDPNDITALDYLGWAALREGKSEEAEARFRRALEVQPKGPEALKGLAHSLDAQKKPEAAGAYRDYLELMPNDSKSRARLIHLLVELQQNDAALAELDRLDAGKHPTLESLKLRADVQIAGKKWDDSLSTVQQALVLAPNDAQLHGGLGRILLQKHDFAAAEKELRIALRLDGKNLSYLKDLSSTFFLGGNYPVALATLDEIAKVEQPGAGVWFIRAICYDKLNQPKLALESYRKFLELDQDKNPDQVWQAKERSKVLQRMLERKR
;
A
#
# COMPACT_ATOMS: atom_id res chain seq x y z
N MET A 1 7.05 1.77 -7.91
CA MET A 1 6.33 2.61 -6.93
C MET A 1 7.24 2.77 -5.73
N LYS A 2 7.69 3.96 -5.41
CA LYS A 2 8.70 4.19 -4.37
C LYS A 2 8.08 3.96 -2.97
N LEU A 3 8.71 3.08 -2.19
CA LEU A 3 8.36 2.63 -0.84
C LEU A 3 8.38 3.71 0.27
N ALA A 4 8.41 4.99 -0.09
CA ALA A 4 8.57 6.09 0.86
C ALA A 4 7.30 6.45 1.66
N ASP A 5 6.11 6.07 1.20
CA ASP A 5 4.85 6.55 1.78
C ASP A 5 4.31 5.71 2.95
N PHE A 6 4.87 4.50 3.18
CA PHE A 6 4.40 3.61 4.26
C PHE A 6 4.96 3.95 5.66
N ARG A 7 5.99 4.80 5.72
CA ARG A 7 6.70 5.12 6.99
C ARG A 7 5.91 6.05 7.94
N SER A 8 4.81 6.65 7.48
CA SER A 8 4.24 7.81 8.19
C SER A 8 2.98 7.52 9.00
N ILE A 9 2.22 6.45 8.75
CA ILE A 9 0.84 6.34 9.27
C ILE A 9 0.76 5.48 10.54
N ALA A 10 1.36 4.32 10.59
CA ALA A 10 1.21 3.40 11.73
C ALA A 10 1.95 3.87 12.99
N ILE A 11 3.02 4.65 12.84
CA ILE A 11 3.88 5.05 13.95
C ILE A 11 3.54 6.43 14.51
N ARG A 12 2.95 7.32 13.71
CA ARG A 12 2.48 8.64 14.19
C ARG A 12 1.30 8.56 15.16
N THR A 13 0.48 7.54 15.06
CA THR A 13 -0.68 7.36 15.96
C THR A 13 -0.28 6.95 17.38
N LEU A 14 0.92 6.40 17.58
CA LEU A 14 1.39 5.88 18.87
C LEU A 14 2.21 6.87 19.69
N LEU A 15 2.76 7.93 19.09
CA LEU A 15 3.61 8.93 19.77
C LEU A 15 2.91 10.27 20.04
N CYS A 16 1.74 10.53 19.45
CA CYS A 16 1.01 11.80 19.60
C CYS A 16 0.13 11.93 20.85
N GLY A 17 0.37 11.14 21.89
CA GLY A 17 -0.36 11.21 23.16
C GLY A 17 0.06 12.34 24.13
N LEU A 18 0.92 13.26 23.74
CA LEU A 18 1.50 14.28 24.63
C LEU A 18 1.21 15.74 24.27
N CYS A 19 0.41 16.09 23.29
CA CYS A 19 -0.02 17.48 23.02
C CYS A 19 -1.53 17.60 22.83
N ILE A 20 -2.20 17.89 23.89
CA ILE A 20 -3.19 18.93 24.25
C ILE A 20 -4.02 19.55 23.13
N ALA A 21 -5.32 19.39 23.38
CA ALA A 21 -6.43 20.33 23.15
C ALA A 21 -6.44 21.19 21.89
N GLY A 22 -7.38 20.84 21.06
CA GLY A 22 -7.94 21.74 20.08
C GLY A 22 -8.53 21.06 18.87
N THR A 23 -9.86 20.82 18.95
CA THR A 23 -10.84 20.60 17.89
C THR A 23 -10.98 19.19 17.27
N GLN A 24 -11.96 18.51 17.83
CA GLN A 24 -13.09 17.72 17.31
C GLN A 24 -12.94 16.89 16.03
N HIS A 25 -13.35 15.61 16.22
CA HIS A 25 -13.82 14.58 15.32
C HIS A 25 -12.76 13.61 14.78
N ALA A 26 -12.34 12.70 15.66
CA ALA A 26 -12.01 11.33 15.27
C ALA A 26 -12.50 10.40 16.40
N ALA A 27 -13.23 9.36 16.02
CA ALA A 27 -13.76 8.35 16.93
C ALA A 27 -12.64 7.66 17.72
N PRO A 28 -12.86 7.29 19.00
CA PRO A 28 -11.83 6.68 19.83
C PRO A 28 -11.57 5.25 19.35
N LEU A 29 -10.35 4.97 18.96
CA LEU A 29 -9.82 3.62 18.87
C LEU A 29 -9.75 3.05 20.31
N ALA A 30 -10.72 2.24 20.68
CA ALA A 30 -10.68 1.41 21.88
C ALA A 30 -9.72 0.23 21.60
N GLY A 31 -8.50 0.38 22.02
CA GLY A 31 -7.50 -0.69 22.01
C GLY A 31 -6.25 -0.19 22.69
N ASN A 32 -5.87 -0.84 23.77
CA ASN A 32 -4.67 -0.65 24.60
C ASN A 32 -3.77 0.51 24.19
N GLN A 33 -4.09 1.70 24.67
CA GLN A 33 -3.19 2.83 24.60
C GLN A 33 -1.93 2.48 25.41
N LEU A 34 -0.92 1.92 24.73
CA LEU A 34 0.45 2.01 25.19
C LEU A 34 0.84 3.50 25.06
N THR A 35 0.30 4.32 25.93
CA THR A 35 0.79 5.69 26.10
C THR A 35 2.28 5.59 26.35
N ALA A 36 3.06 6.23 25.51
CA ALA A 36 4.51 6.43 25.73
C ALA A 36 4.72 7.35 26.93
N ARG A 37 4.22 6.93 28.09
CA ARG A 37 4.43 7.63 29.35
C ARG A 37 5.68 7.01 29.99
N ALA A 38 6.67 7.85 30.26
CA ALA A 38 7.82 7.44 31.07
C ALA A 38 7.33 6.70 32.31
N GLN A 39 8.01 5.63 32.67
CA GLN A 39 7.68 4.91 33.90
C GLN A 39 7.99 5.81 35.08
N SER A 40 7.02 6.04 35.92
CA SER A 40 7.25 6.72 37.20
C SER A 40 8.28 5.93 38.00
N PRO A 41 9.18 6.59 38.74
CA PRO A 41 10.16 5.93 39.55
C PRO A 41 9.53 4.86 40.45
N SER A 42 9.98 3.62 40.37
CA SER A 42 9.58 2.59 41.32
C SER A 42 10.22 2.91 42.67
N LYS A 43 9.41 2.91 43.75
CA LYS A 43 9.98 3.10 45.08
C LYS A 43 10.97 1.98 45.38
N PRO A 44 12.21 2.29 45.85
CA PRO A 44 13.08 1.27 46.36
C PRO A 44 12.32 0.50 47.44
N LYS A 45 12.38 -0.86 47.39
CA LYS A 45 11.76 -1.68 48.45
C LYS A 45 12.32 -1.22 49.78
N PRO A 46 11.53 -0.74 50.76
CA PRO A 46 12.03 -0.37 52.04
C PRO A 46 12.66 -1.61 52.65
N ALA A 47 13.94 -1.50 53.09
CA ALA A 47 14.53 -2.50 53.96
C ALA A 47 13.59 -2.64 55.14
N VAL A 48 13.21 -3.90 55.47
CA VAL A 48 12.32 -4.20 56.61
C VAL A 48 13.06 -3.74 57.89
N GLN A 49 12.84 -2.47 58.26
CA GLN A 49 13.25 -1.97 59.54
C GLN A 49 12.05 -2.06 60.50
N SER A 50 12.24 -2.79 61.57
CA SER A 50 11.36 -2.89 62.71
C SER A 50 10.91 -1.49 63.19
N LYS A 51 9.66 -1.39 63.69
CA LYS A 51 9.10 -0.20 64.32
C LYS A 51 9.96 0.26 65.53
N SER A 52 11.01 1.00 65.26
CA SER A 52 11.75 1.73 66.28
C SER A 52 12.23 3.04 65.66
N GLN A 53 11.69 4.14 66.15
CA GLN A 53 12.13 5.53 66.04
C GLN A 53 12.62 5.91 64.61
N ARG A 54 11.75 6.59 63.84
CA ARG A 54 12.18 7.36 62.67
C ARG A 54 13.15 8.44 63.19
N VAL A 55 14.43 8.15 63.09
CA VAL A 55 15.44 9.18 63.06
C VAL A 55 15.16 9.99 61.81
N ALA A 56 14.78 11.25 61.97
CA ALA A 56 14.53 12.16 60.86
C ALA A 56 15.83 12.17 59.99
N ASN A 57 15.79 11.56 58.82
CA ASN A 57 16.86 11.68 57.84
C ASN A 57 16.45 12.76 56.86
N PRO A 58 17.05 13.96 56.91
CA PRO A 58 16.66 15.10 56.10
C PRO A 58 16.68 14.79 54.57
N LEU A 59 17.45 13.82 54.17
CA LEU A 59 17.49 13.35 52.76
C LEU A 59 16.21 12.57 52.38
N ASN A 60 15.68 11.75 53.28
CA ASN A 60 14.44 11.03 53.04
C ASN A 60 13.25 12.02 52.95
N ASP A 61 13.26 13.08 53.76
CA ASP A 61 12.22 14.10 53.71
C ASP A 61 12.23 14.85 52.36
N LEU A 62 13.42 15.18 51.84
CA LEU A 62 13.57 15.80 50.51
C LEU A 62 13.14 14.88 49.39
N LEU A 63 13.45 13.58 49.46
CA LEU A 63 12.99 12.59 48.46
C LEU A 63 11.46 12.42 48.52
N GLU A 64 10.87 12.39 49.72
CA GLU A 64 9.42 12.32 49.87
C GLU A 64 8.73 13.62 49.40
N GLU A 65 9.36 14.78 49.57
CA GLU A 65 8.90 16.06 49.00
C GLU A 65 8.91 16.02 47.47
N ALA A 66 10.05 15.67 46.87
CA ALA A 66 10.17 15.53 45.41
C ALA A 66 9.16 14.53 44.84
N GLN A 67 9.00 13.36 45.49
CA GLN A 67 8.03 12.35 45.04
C GLN A 67 6.59 12.87 45.11
N ARG A 68 6.23 13.60 46.15
CA ARG A 68 4.90 14.24 46.27
C ARG A 68 4.63 15.25 45.16
N ASP A 69 5.66 16.04 44.79
CA ASP A 69 5.55 17.00 43.70
C ASP A 69 5.47 16.31 42.34
N ILE A 70 6.22 15.24 42.12
CA ILE A 70 6.11 14.40 40.93
C ILE A 70 4.73 13.77 40.80
N ASP A 71 4.19 13.20 41.90
CA ASP A 71 2.87 12.55 41.92
C ASP A 71 1.73 13.57 41.62
N LYS A 72 1.93 14.84 41.98
CA LYS A 72 1.03 15.95 41.64
C LYS A 72 1.30 16.58 40.26
N SER A 73 2.27 16.06 39.51
CA SER A 73 2.75 16.64 38.24
C SER A 73 3.31 18.07 38.39
N ASN A 74 3.74 18.44 39.57
CA ASN A 74 4.40 19.73 39.88
C ASN A 74 5.91 19.59 39.68
N PHE A 75 6.31 19.27 38.44
CA PHE A 75 7.66 18.84 38.10
C PHE A 75 8.73 19.91 38.41
N GLU A 76 8.43 21.18 38.20
CA GLU A 76 9.37 22.27 38.48
C GLU A 76 9.74 22.36 39.97
N ALA A 77 8.78 22.14 40.85
CA ALA A 77 9.02 22.14 42.29
C ALA A 77 9.88 20.96 42.78
N ALA A 78 9.81 19.82 42.09
CA ALA A 78 10.61 18.64 42.43
C ALA A 78 12.12 18.80 42.14
N ILE A 79 12.53 19.76 41.32
CA ILE A 79 13.94 19.95 40.94
C ILE A 79 14.81 20.29 42.15
N ALA A 80 14.45 21.32 42.93
CA ALA A 80 15.29 21.81 44.00
C ALA A 80 15.50 20.78 45.13
N PRO A 81 14.51 20.04 45.60
CA PRO A 81 14.73 18.93 46.55
C PRO A 81 15.67 17.86 46.01
N LEU A 82 15.50 17.43 44.73
CA LEU A 82 16.36 16.41 44.12
C LEU A 82 17.79 16.89 43.98
N GLN A 83 18.02 18.14 43.56
CA GLN A 83 19.35 18.71 43.47
C GLN A 83 20.06 18.78 44.84
N LYS A 84 19.35 19.08 45.91
CA LYS A 84 19.90 19.04 47.27
C LYS A 84 20.34 17.63 47.68
N VAL A 85 19.51 16.60 47.36
CA VAL A 85 19.89 15.22 47.62
C VAL A 85 21.12 14.83 46.82
N ILE A 86 21.22 15.20 45.56
CA ILE A 86 22.38 14.92 44.71
C ILE A 86 23.62 15.66 45.17
N ALA A 87 23.50 16.90 45.67
CA ALA A 87 24.64 17.65 46.20
C ALA A 87 25.23 16.99 47.45
N ASP A 88 24.37 16.40 48.31
CA ASP A 88 24.81 15.68 49.50
C ASP A 88 25.30 14.23 49.21
N GLN A 89 24.61 13.57 48.28
CA GLN A 89 24.93 12.20 47.85
C GLN A 89 25.06 12.09 46.29
N PRO A 90 26.21 12.48 45.71
CA PRO A 90 26.39 12.51 44.25
C PRO A 90 26.34 11.12 43.59
N GLU A 91 26.50 10.05 44.32
CA GLU A 91 26.46 8.65 43.84
C GLU A 91 25.11 7.98 44.15
N PHE A 92 24.05 8.74 44.42
CA PHE A 92 22.73 8.19 44.69
C PHE A 92 21.91 8.10 43.36
N ALA A 93 22.06 6.99 42.65
CA ALA A 93 21.46 6.77 41.31
C ALA A 93 19.98 7.09 41.23
N TYR A 94 19.20 6.79 42.30
CA TYR A 94 17.74 7.02 42.29
C TYR A 94 17.38 8.51 42.24
N ALA A 95 18.14 9.40 42.90
CA ALA A 95 17.88 10.85 42.83
C ALA A 95 18.16 11.40 41.43
N HIS A 96 19.27 10.96 40.79
CA HIS A 96 19.57 11.27 39.38
C HIS A 96 18.46 10.77 38.44
N PHE A 97 17.98 9.54 38.65
CA PHE A 97 16.88 8.99 37.86
C PHE A 97 15.60 9.80 38.00
N GLN A 98 15.22 10.19 39.23
CA GLN A 98 14.03 11.03 39.44
C GLN A 98 14.21 12.41 38.79
N LEU A 99 15.38 13.02 38.89
CA LEU A 99 15.67 14.30 38.25
C LEU A 99 15.61 14.20 36.73
N ALA A 100 16.16 13.13 36.14
CA ALA A 100 16.04 12.84 34.71
C ALA A 100 14.58 12.70 34.27
N TYR A 101 13.77 11.98 35.05
CA TYR A 101 12.33 11.85 34.79
C TYR A 101 11.61 13.21 34.82
N VAL A 102 11.92 14.04 35.84
CA VAL A 102 11.38 15.40 35.96
C VAL A 102 11.76 16.25 34.74
N TYR A 103 13.02 16.26 34.33
CA TYR A 103 13.47 16.98 33.15
C TYR A 103 12.83 16.45 31.86
N THR A 104 12.58 15.15 31.75
CA THR A 104 11.84 14.57 30.61
C THR A 104 10.41 15.12 30.57
N ALA A 105 9.73 15.18 31.71
CA ALA A 105 8.36 15.72 31.79
C ALA A 105 8.29 17.22 31.45
N LEU A 106 9.33 17.97 31.80
CA LEU A 106 9.49 19.38 31.47
C LEU A 106 10.04 19.65 30.08
N LYS A 107 10.29 18.60 29.27
CA LYS A 107 10.89 18.67 27.91
C LYS A 107 12.30 19.29 27.89
N ARG A 108 13.00 19.26 29.01
CA ARG A 108 14.40 19.68 29.17
C ARG A 108 15.31 18.50 28.78
N THR A 109 15.41 18.25 27.48
CA THR A 109 15.95 17.02 26.92
C THR A 109 17.42 16.80 27.24
N ASP A 110 18.25 17.83 27.14
CA ASP A 110 19.71 17.71 27.36
C ASP A 110 20.01 17.41 28.82
N GLU A 111 19.30 18.07 29.74
CA GLU A 111 19.44 17.81 31.17
C GLU A 111 18.91 16.41 31.52
N ALA A 112 17.79 15.99 30.95
CA ALA A 112 17.28 14.63 31.16
C ALA A 112 18.28 13.57 30.72
N ARG A 113 18.87 13.76 29.53
CA ARG A 113 19.92 12.86 28.99
C ARG A 113 21.14 12.78 29.89
N ALA A 114 21.62 13.92 30.36
CA ALA A 114 22.78 13.96 31.28
C ALA A 114 22.50 13.21 32.58
N GLU A 115 21.33 13.42 33.17
CA GLU A 115 20.96 12.77 34.43
C GLU A 115 20.68 11.27 34.25
N TYR A 116 20.07 10.82 33.12
CA TYR A 116 20.00 9.37 32.80
C TYR A 116 21.39 8.76 32.62
N ALA A 117 22.31 9.46 31.93
CA ALA A 117 23.67 8.98 31.77
C ALA A 117 24.37 8.85 33.12
N ARG A 118 24.20 9.82 34.03
CA ARG A 118 24.76 9.75 35.39
C ARG A 118 24.15 8.60 36.19
N THR A 119 22.81 8.43 36.12
CA THR A 119 22.09 7.30 36.72
C THR A 119 22.72 5.96 36.33
N LEU A 120 22.92 5.76 35.00
CA LEU A 120 23.42 4.51 34.43
C LEU A 120 24.94 4.29 34.68
N ALA A 121 25.71 5.37 34.88
CA ALA A 121 27.11 5.27 35.33
C ALA A 121 27.20 4.77 36.76
N ILE A 122 26.28 5.17 37.64
CA ILE A 122 26.22 4.76 39.05
C ILE A 122 25.61 3.35 39.19
N ASP A 123 24.44 3.14 38.56
CA ASP A 123 23.73 1.86 38.57
C ASP A 123 23.47 1.35 37.16
N PRO A 124 24.38 0.56 36.58
CA PRO A 124 24.22 -0.05 35.27
C PRO A 124 23.09 -1.10 35.15
N LYS A 125 22.43 -1.43 36.27
CA LYS A 125 21.34 -2.41 36.30
C LYS A 125 19.96 -1.77 36.41
N MET A 126 19.86 -0.44 36.44
CA MET A 126 18.59 0.27 36.50
C MET A 126 17.89 0.22 35.13
N SER A 127 17.08 -0.80 34.95
CA SER A 127 16.34 -1.05 33.69
C SER A 127 15.41 0.09 33.29
N GLU A 128 14.78 0.76 34.27
CA GLU A 128 13.87 1.88 34.06
C GLU A 128 14.60 3.10 33.45
N ALA A 129 15.85 3.32 33.85
CA ALA A 129 16.67 4.40 33.30
C ALA A 129 17.00 4.17 31.82
N TYR A 130 17.38 2.93 31.45
CA TYR A 130 17.58 2.57 30.06
C TYR A 130 16.31 2.71 29.23
N LEU A 131 15.16 2.26 29.76
CA LEU A 131 13.88 2.34 29.08
C LEU A 131 13.48 3.80 28.85
N ASN A 132 13.56 4.63 29.88
CA ASN A 132 13.17 6.03 29.79
C ASN A 132 14.13 6.84 28.88
N LEU A 133 15.43 6.56 28.93
CA LEU A 133 16.41 7.15 27.99
C LEU A 133 16.08 6.77 26.55
N GLY A 134 15.81 5.49 26.30
CA GLY A 134 15.41 5.02 24.96
C GLY A 134 14.14 5.71 24.47
N MET A 135 13.13 5.86 25.32
CA MET A 135 11.89 6.59 24.98
C MET A 135 12.15 8.07 24.69
N LEU A 136 12.99 8.73 25.49
CA LEU A 136 13.39 10.13 25.27
C LEU A 136 14.04 10.31 23.90
N LEU A 137 14.94 9.39 23.51
CA LEU A 137 15.63 9.44 22.22
C LEU A 137 14.67 9.19 21.05
N LEU A 138 13.71 8.26 21.19
CA LEU A 138 12.66 8.04 20.19
C LEU A 138 11.74 9.26 20.01
N ASP A 139 11.40 9.94 21.12
CA ASP A 139 10.60 11.18 21.06
C ASP A 139 11.32 12.32 20.30
N LYS A 140 12.64 12.30 20.32
CA LYS A 140 13.50 13.22 19.57
C LYS A 140 13.87 12.77 18.16
N GLU A 141 13.29 11.66 17.71
CA GLU A 141 13.62 11.07 16.40
C GLU A 141 15.10 10.66 16.27
N GLU A 142 15.79 10.48 17.42
CA GLU A 142 17.15 9.97 17.50
C GLU A 142 17.15 8.43 17.54
N ASP A 143 16.47 7.82 16.55
CA ASP A 143 16.11 6.40 16.54
C ASP A 143 17.34 5.47 16.65
N ALA A 144 18.41 5.79 15.93
CA ALA A 144 19.65 4.99 15.99
C ALA A 144 20.31 5.04 17.38
N ALA A 145 20.26 6.19 18.05
CA ALA A 145 20.80 6.33 19.40
C ALA A 145 19.95 5.60 20.45
N ALA A 146 18.64 5.47 20.21
CA ALA A 146 17.72 4.76 21.10
C ALA A 146 17.97 3.24 21.15
N VAL A 147 18.57 2.63 20.10
CA VAL A 147 18.76 1.17 20.00
C VAL A 147 19.59 0.62 21.16
N ALA A 148 20.70 1.25 21.48
CA ALA A 148 21.61 0.73 22.52
C ALA A 148 20.96 0.70 23.92
N PRO A 149 20.38 1.80 24.43
CA PRO A 149 19.72 1.76 25.73
C PRO A 149 18.50 0.81 25.74
N LEU A 150 17.68 0.77 24.67
CA LEU A 150 16.55 -0.13 24.60
C LEU A 150 16.96 -1.61 24.57
N ARG A 151 18.07 -1.94 23.93
CA ARG A 151 18.65 -3.30 23.96
C ARG A 151 19.03 -3.68 25.39
N LYS A 152 19.65 -2.77 26.14
CA LYS A 152 19.95 -3.00 27.55
C LYS A 152 18.70 -3.16 28.42
N ALA A 153 17.66 -2.36 28.19
CA ALA A 153 16.39 -2.52 28.86
C ALA A 153 15.76 -3.91 28.60
N VAL A 154 15.83 -4.42 27.35
CA VAL A 154 15.38 -5.77 26.99
C VAL A 154 16.20 -6.86 27.68
N GLU A 155 17.52 -6.72 27.74
CA GLU A 155 18.40 -7.67 28.45
C GLU A 155 18.03 -7.76 29.94
N LEU A 156 17.73 -6.64 30.57
CA LEU A 156 17.39 -6.57 32.01
C LEU A 156 15.92 -6.98 32.29
N LEU A 157 15.03 -6.83 31.31
CA LEU A 157 13.59 -7.08 31.43
C LEU A 157 13.10 -8.03 30.30
N PRO A 158 13.63 -9.24 30.16
CA PRO A 158 13.39 -10.11 29.01
C PRO A 158 11.93 -10.55 28.86
N ALA A 159 11.17 -10.62 29.95
CA ALA A 159 9.76 -11.02 29.96
C ALA A 159 8.78 -9.87 29.71
N GLN A 160 9.27 -8.62 29.62
CA GLN A 160 8.41 -7.47 29.41
C GLN A 160 8.32 -7.14 27.90
N SER A 161 7.12 -7.00 27.40
CA SER A 161 6.84 -6.66 25.98
C SER A 161 7.25 -5.23 25.64
N ARG A 162 7.03 -4.28 26.57
CA ARG A 162 7.22 -2.84 26.32
C ARG A 162 8.64 -2.46 25.87
N PRO A 163 9.74 -2.85 26.58
CA PRO A 163 11.11 -2.54 26.14
C PRO A 163 11.40 -3.12 24.75
N ARG A 164 10.93 -4.34 24.48
CA ARG A 164 11.13 -5.03 23.20
C ARG A 164 10.37 -4.36 22.06
N TYR A 165 9.14 -3.94 22.30
CA TYR A 165 8.37 -3.15 21.36
C TYR A 165 9.08 -1.85 20.97
N LEU A 166 9.57 -1.10 21.97
CA LEU A 166 10.29 0.15 21.72
C LEU A 166 11.61 -0.10 20.97
N LEU A 167 12.31 -1.19 21.28
CA LEU A 167 13.51 -1.61 20.53
C LEU A 167 13.15 -1.92 19.08
N ALA A 168 12.06 -2.64 18.83
CA ALA A 168 11.62 -2.94 17.47
C ALA A 168 11.32 -1.66 16.68
N VAL A 169 10.65 -0.70 17.31
CA VAL A 169 10.38 0.62 16.71
C VAL A 169 11.67 1.38 16.40
N ALA A 170 12.64 1.39 17.35
CA ALA A 170 13.94 2.04 17.14
C ALA A 170 14.72 1.43 15.98
N LEU A 171 14.71 0.10 15.90
CA LEU A 171 15.37 -0.65 14.82
C LEU A 171 14.73 -0.38 13.47
N ASP A 172 13.40 -0.40 13.40
CA ASP A 172 12.68 -0.12 12.15
C ASP A 172 12.95 1.30 11.65
N ARG A 173 12.83 2.31 12.51
CA ARG A 173 13.07 3.71 12.18
C ARG A 173 14.52 4.00 11.79
N SER A 174 15.47 3.31 12.42
CA SER A 174 16.89 3.40 12.06
C SER A 174 17.26 2.65 10.78
N GLY A 175 16.29 1.95 10.15
CA GLY A 175 16.48 1.21 8.90
C GLY A 175 16.91 -0.25 9.09
N ASN A 176 17.05 -0.72 10.32
CA ASN A 176 17.33 -2.14 10.60
C ASN A 176 16.04 -2.95 10.66
N HIS A 177 15.40 -3.13 9.50
CA HIS A 177 14.11 -3.83 9.39
C HIS A 177 14.21 -5.31 9.81
N ALA A 178 15.33 -5.96 9.58
CA ALA A 178 15.54 -7.35 9.97
C ALA A 178 15.54 -7.49 11.50
N GLY A 179 16.30 -6.65 12.21
CA GLY A 179 16.30 -6.65 13.67
C GLY A 179 14.96 -6.26 14.29
N ALA A 180 14.21 -5.38 13.62
CA ALA A 180 12.85 -5.04 14.01
C ALA A 180 11.93 -6.26 13.90
N ALA A 181 11.96 -6.98 12.77
CA ALA A 181 11.15 -8.18 12.55
C ALA A 181 11.48 -9.25 13.61
N GLU A 182 12.76 -9.51 13.89
CA GLU A 182 13.20 -10.43 14.95
C GLU A 182 12.62 -10.04 16.31
N SER A 183 12.63 -8.74 16.63
CA SER A 183 12.07 -8.24 17.90
C SER A 183 10.56 -8.42 17.97
N PHE A 184 9.83 -8.20 16.85
CA PHE A 184 8.38 -8.44 16.77
C PHE A 184 8.04 -9.94 16.81
N GLU A 185 8.87 -10.83 16.24
CA GLU A 185 8.66 -12.29 16.38
C GLU A 185 8.74 -12.72 17.85
N VAL A 186 9.70 -12.20 18.62
CA VAL A 186 9.74 -12.49 20.05
C VAL A 186 8.51 -11.94 20.77
N LEU A 187 7.97 -10.77 20.37
CA LEU A 187 6.74 -10.26 20.95
C LEU A 187 5.55 -11.19 20.70
N ILE A 188 5.43 -11.77 19.52
CA ILE A 188 4.38 -12.78 19.22
C ILE A 188 4.53 -14.03 20.11
N HIS A 189 5.77 -14.42 20.46
CA HIS A 189 5.99 -15.52 21.41
C HIS A 189 5.57 -15.17 22.84
N LEU A 190 5.71 -13.90 23.25
CA LEU A 190 5.29 -13.42 24.57
C LEU A 190 3.77 -13.18 24.61
N ASP A 191 3.21 -12.61 23.55
CA ASP A 191 1.79 -12.37 23.37
C ASP A 191 1.37 -12.68 21.93
N PRO A 192 0.81 -13.88 21.67
CA PRO A 192 0.35 -14.28 20.35
C PRO A 192 -0.77 -13.40 19.77
N ASN A 193 -1.36 -12.54 20.58
CA ASN A 193 -2.43 -11.63 20.20
C ASN A 193 -1.97 -10.16 20.09
N ASP A 194 -0.67 -9.88 20.12
CA ASP A 194 -0.15 -8.53 19.89
C ASP A 194 -0.41 -8.11 18.43
N ILE A 195 -1.48 -7.34 18.26
CA ILE A 195 -1.93 -6.86 16.95
C ILE A 195 -0.83 -6.07 16.24
N THR A 196 -0.08 -5.24 16.98
CA THR A 196 0.97 -4.40 16.39
C THR A 196 2.10 -5.26 15.80
N ALA A 197 2.49 -6.30 16.53
CA ALA A 197 3.50 -7.24 16.05
C ALA A 197 2.99 -8.05 14.85
N LEU A 198 1.73 -8.52 14.90
CA LEU A 198 1.10 -9.24 13.79
C LEU A 198 1.04 -8.37 12.52
N ASP A 199 0.59 -7.11 12.64
CA ASP A 199 0.51 -6.18 11.51
C ASP A 199 1.90 -5.88 10.94
N TYR A 200 2.88 -5.57 11.80
CA TYR A 200 4.24 -5.31 11.35
C TYR A 200 4.83 -6.50 10.58
N LEU A 201 4.73 -7.69 11.15
CA LEU A 201 5.25 -8.92 10.53
C LEU A 201 4.52 -9.27 9.24
N GLY A 202 3.20 -9.04 9.17
CA GLY A 202 2.43 -9.18 7.95
C GLY A 202 2.94 -8.27 6.83
N TRP A 203 3.18 -7.00 7.12
CA TRP A 203 3.76 -6.06 6.16
C TRP A 203 5.22 -6.37 5.81
N ALA A 204 6.01 -6.87 6.77
CA ALA A 204 7.38 -7.34 6.51
C ALA A 204 7.38 -8.52 5.53
N ALA A 205 6.52 -9.51 5.75
CA ALA A 205 6.35 -10.66 4.86
C ALA A 205 5.92 -10.25 3.44
N LEU A 206 5.01 -9.27 3.30
CA LEU A 206 4.63 -8.72 1.98
C LEU A 206 5.82 -8.06 1.26
N ARG A 207 6.67 -7.35 1.97
CA ARG A 207 7.90 -6.75 1.39
C ARG A 207 8.88 -7.80 0.88
N GLU A 208 8.91 -8.97 1.50
CA GLU A 208 9.73 -10.12 1.12
C GLU A 208 9.07 -11.00 0.04
N GLY A 209 7.85 -10.67 -0.37
CA GLY A 209 7.08 -11.47 -1.34
C GLY A 209 6.44 -12.74 -0.77
N LYS A 210 6.42 -12.88 0.56
CA LYS A 210 5.82 -14.04 1.29
C LYS A 210 4.34 -13.76 1.56
N SER A 211 3.54 -13.76 0.49
CA SER A 211 2.14 -13.30 0.57
C SER A 211 1.24 -14.21 1.39
N GLU A 212 1.48 -15.55 1.42
CA GLU A 212 0.72 -16.48 2.25
C GLU A 212 1.02 -16.29 3.74
N GLU A 213 2.27 -16.06 4.10
CA GLU A 213 2.64 -15.76 5.49
C GLU A 213 2.01 -14.45 5.95
N ALA A 214 2.05 -13.42 5.10
CA ALA A 214 1.40 -12.14 5.36
C ALA A 214 -0.12 -12.29 5.59
N GLU A 215 -0.78 -13.06 4.73
CA GLU A 215 -2.21 -13.37 4.87
C GLU A 215 -2.51 -14.01 6.23
N ALA A 216 -1.72 -15.00 6.64
CA ALA A 216 -1.90 -15.68 7.92
C ALA A 216 -1.77 -14.71 9.12
N ARG A 217 -0.77 -13.81 9.08
CA ARG A 217 -0.56 -12.79 10.13
C ARG A 217 -1.73 -11.81 10.21
N PHE A 218 -2.19 -11.27 9.07
CA PHE A 218 -3.32 -10.34 9.06
C PHE A 218 -4.65 -11.00 9.45
N ARG A 219 -4.89 -12.25 9.04
CA ARG A 219 -6.07 -13.00 9.51
C ARG A 219 -6.04 -13.17 11.02
N ARG A 220 -4.87 -13.49 11.59
CA ARG A 220 -4.73 -13.59 13.04
C ARG A 220 -4.98 -12.25 13.74
N ALA A 221 -4.47 -11.15 13.21
CA ALA A 221 -4.75 -9.81 13.73
C ALA A 221 -6.26 -9.49 13.70
N LEU A 222 -6.97 -9.91 12.64
CA LEU A 222 -8.41 -9.72 12.50
C LEU A 222 -9.25 -10.63 13.41
N GLU A 223 -8.73 -11.80 13.82
CA GLU A 223 -9.37 -12.61 14.87
C GLU A 223 -9.40 -11.88 16.21
N VAL A 224 -8.35 -11.10 16.52
CA VAL A 224 -8.25 -10.31 17.73
C VAL A 224 -9.04 -9.00 17.61
N GLN A 225 -8.89 -8.31 16.47
CA GLN A 225 -9.58 -7.06 16.18
C GLN A 225 -10.25 -7.11 14.80
N PRO A 226 -11.50 -7.55 14.69
CA PRO A 226 -12.19 -7.77 13.41
C PRO A 226 -12.33 -6.54 12.52
N LYS A 227 -12.19 -5.34 13.08
CA LYS A 227 -12.23 -4.05 12.35
C LYS A 227 -10.91 -3.29 12.42
N GLY A 228 -9.78 -3.99 12.44
CA GLY A 228 -8.46 -3.39 12.37
C GLY A 228 -8.18 -2.90 10.94
N PRO A 229 -8.11 -1.57 10.67
CA PRO A 229 -7.93 -1.08 9.31
C PRO A 229 -6.58 -1.49 8.70
N GLU A 230 -5.51 -1.54 9.50
CA GLU A 230 -4.18 -1.98 9.03
C GLU A 230 -4.20 -3.44 8.61
N ALA A 231 -4.80 -4.31 9.43
CA ALA A 231 -4.91 -5.74 9.12
C ALA A 231 -5.83 -6.00 7.92
N LEU A 232 -6.96 -5.29 7.78
CA LEU A 232 -7.84 -5.39 6.60
C LEU A 232 -7.12 -4.97 5.33
N LYS A 233 -6.39 -3.85 5.37
CA LYS A 233 -5.58 -3.39 4.25
C LYS A 233 -4.50 -4.39 3.90
N GLY A 234 -3.78 -4.88 4.90
CA GLY A 234 -2.74 -5.89 4.73
C GLY A 234 -3.27 -7.19 4.14
N LEU A 235 -4.43 -7.67 4.63
CA LEU A 235 -5.12 -8.84 4.08
C LEU A 235 -5.49 -8.63 2.61
N ALA A 236 -6.06 -7.47 2.27
CA ALA A 236 -6.40 -7.15 0.88
C ALA A 236 -5.17 -7.20 -0.04
N HIS A 237 -4.05 -6.59 0.40
CA HIS A 237 -2.79 -6.63 -0.35
C HIS A 237 -2.20 -8.03 -0.47
N SER A 238 -2.28 -8.85 0.58
CA SER A 238 -1.74 -10.22 0.55
C SER A 238 -2.53 -11.13 -0.38
N LEU A 239 -3.86 -11.02 -0.37
CA LEU A 239 -4.75 -11.76 -1.28
C LEU A 239 -4.56 -11.30 -2.74
N ASP A 240 -4.39 -9.99 -2.95
CA ASP A 240 -4.14 -9.41 -4.27
C ASP A 240 -2.80 -9.88 -4.86
N ALA A 241 -1.74 -9.89 -4.06
CA ALA A 241 -0.43 -10.41 -4.48
C ALA A 241 -0.49 -11.91 -4.89
N GLN A 242 -1.40 -12.67 -4.28
CA GLN A 242 -1.68 -14.07 -4.62
C GLN A 242 -2.67 -14.23 -5.78
N LYS A 243 -3.19 -13.11 -6.33
CA LYS A 243 -4.24 -13.09 -7.38
C LYS A 243 -5.53 -13.82 -6.96
N LYS A 244 -5.84 -13.79 -5.68
CA LYS A 244 -7.07 -14.38 -5.14
C LYS A 244 -8.26 -13.44 -5.34
N PRO A 245 -9.42 -13.91 -5.84
CA PRO A 245 -10.59 -13.06 -6.08
C PRO A 245 -11.16 -12.44 -4.80
N GLU A 246 -10.90 -13.04 -3.64
CA GLU A 246 -11.30 -12.55 -2.32
C GLU A 246 -10.67 -11.20 -1.96
N ALA A 247 -9.59 -10.81 -2.65
CA ALA A 247 -8.95 -9.51 -2.48
C ALA A 247 -9.94 -8.35 -2.65
N ALA A 248 -10.87 -8.46 -3.61
CA ALA A 248 -11.89 -7.43 -3.84
C ALA A 248 -12.83 -7.27 -2.62
N GLY A 249 -13.18 -8.36 -1.94
CA GLY A 249 -13.93 -8.33 -0.69
C GLY A 249 -13.18 -7.63 0.43
N ALA A 250 -11.93 -8.04 0.65
CA ALA A 250 -11.07 -7.46 1.69
C ALA A 250 -10.81 -5.95 1.48
N TYR A 251 -10.61 -5.49 0.22
CA TYR A 251 -10.53 -4.06 -0.07
C TYR A 251 -11.84 -3.33 0.23
N ARG A 252 -12.99 -3.96 0.00
CA ARG A 252 -14.29 -3.36 0.29
C ARG A 252 -14.50 -3.17 1.78
N ASP A 253 -14.18 -4.22 2.58
CA ASP A 253 -14.25 -4.16 4.05
C ASP A 253 -13.32 -3.08 4.62
N TYR A 254 -12.10 -2.96 4.08
CA TYR A 254 -11.18 -1.89 4.45
C TYR A 254 -11.75 -0.50 4.12
N LEU A 255 -12.32 -0.32 2.93
CA LEU A 255 -12.84 0.96 2.46
C LEU A 255 -14.14 1.39 3.14
N GLU A 256 -14.86 0.49 3.82
CA GLU A 256 -15.95 0.85 4.72
C GLU A 256 -15.44 1.65 5.93
N LEU A 257 -14.25 1.33 6.42
CA LEU A 257 -13.63 2.03 7.55
C LEU A 257 -12.83 3.25 7.08
N MET A 258 -12.20 3.16 5.91
CA MET A 258 -11.28 4.16 5.38
C MET A 258 -11.74 4.65 3.99
N PRO A 259 -12.92 5.31 3.90
CA PRO A 259 -13.56 5.66 2.62
C PRO A 259 -12.75 6.64 1.77
N ASN A 260 -11.79 7.34 2.35
CA ASN A 260 -10.98 8.36 1.66
C ASN A 260 -9.67 7.81 1.07
N ASP A 261 -9.36 6.50 1.23
CA ASP A 261 -8.18 5.90 0.59
C ASP A 261 -8.44 5.67 -0.91
N SER A 262 -8.20 6.71 -1.69
CA SER A 262 -8.39 6.68 -3.15
C SER A 262 -7.49 5.65 -3.86
N LYS A 263 -6.30 5.36 -3.33
CA LYS A 263 -5.39 4.36 -3.90
C LYS A 263 -5.95 2.94 -3.78
N SER A 264 -6.43 2.59 -2.58
CA SER A 264 -7.07 1.29 -2.35
C SER A 264 -8.37 1.15 -3.14
N ARG A 265 -9.15 2.24 -3.28
CA ARG A 265 -10.38 2.25 -4.10
C ARG A 265 -10.07 2.06 -5.58
N ALA A 266 -9.05 2.73 -6.12
CA ALA A 266 -8.62 2.52 -7.50
C ALA A 266 -8.18 1.06 -7.73
N ARG A 267 -7.46 0.45 -6.78
CA ARG A 267 -7.08 -0.97 -6.90
C ARG A 267 -8.30 -1.89 -6.88
N LEU A 268 -9.28 -1.63 -5.99
CA LEU A 268 -10.56 -2.35 -5.98
C LEU A 268 -11.26 -2.27 -7.33
N ILE A 269 -11.32 -1.09 -7.94
CA ILE A 269 -11.94 -0.89 -9.26
C ILE A 269 -11.26 -1.79 -10.30
N HIS A 270 -9.92 -1.82 -10.35
CA HIS A 270 -9.19 -2.69 -11.28
C HIS A 270 -9.50 -4.19 -11.04
N LEU A 271 -9.51 -4.63 -9.79
CA LEU A 271 -9.87 -6.01 -9.44
C LEU A 271 -11.29 -6.36 -9.88
N LEU A 272 -12.25 -5.45 -9.68
CA LEU A 272 -13.63 -5.65 -10.11
C LEU A 272 -13.74 -5.79 -11.64
N VAL A 273 -12.95 -5.03 -12.40
CA VAL A 273 -12.87 -5.16 -13.86
C VAL A 273 -12.27 -6.51 -14.25
N GLU A 274 -11.17 -6.94 -13.63
CA GLU A 274 -10.55 -8.26 -13.84
C GLU A 274 -11.55 -9.40 -13.58
N LEU A 275 -12.42 -9.23 -12.56
CA LEU A 275 -13.50 -10.15 -12.20
C LEU A 275 -14.77 -9.97 -13.06
N GLN A 276 -14.74 -9.12 -14.09
CA GLN A 276 -15.88 -8.77 -14.95
C GLN A 276 -17.10 -8.19 -14.20
N GLN A 277 -16.89 -7.62 -13.02
CA GLN A 277 -17.91 -6.96 -12.19
C GLN A 277 -17.96 -5.46 -12.52
N ASN A 278 -18.21 -5.13 -13.80
CA ASN A 278 -18.11 -3.76 -14.32
C ASN A 278 -19.07 -2.77 -13.64
N ASP A 279 -20.31 -3.19 -13.30
CA ASP A 279 -21.25 -2.31 -12.61
C ASP A 279 -20.82 -1.97 -11.19
N ALA A 280 -20.22 -2.92 -10.48
CA ALA A 280 -19.64 -2.66 -9.16
C ALA A 280 -18.41 -1.73 -9.27
N ALA A 281 -17.59 -1.89 -10.32
CA ALA A 281 -16.47 -0.99 -10.59
C ALA A 281 -16.94 0.46 -10.85
N LEU A 282 -18.03 0.65 -11.62
CA LEU A 282 -18.61 1.97 -11.85
C LEU A 282 -19.15 2.59 -10.56
N ALA A 283 -19.80 1.80 -9.70
CA ALA A 283 -20.27 2.29 -8.40
C ALA A 283 -19.11 2.75 -7.49
N GLU A 284 -17.96 2.05 -7.52
CA GLU A 284 -16.78 2.51 -6.79
C GLU A 284 -16.14 3.77 -7.41
N LEU A 285 -16.23 3.95 -8.74
CA LEU A 285 -15.83 5.18 -9.40
C LEU A 285 -16.72 6.37 -9.02
N ASP A 286 -18.04 6.15 -8.88
CA ASP A 286 -18.94 7.18 -8.41
C ASP A 286 -18.62 7.62 -6.97
N ARG A 287 -18.21 6.67 -6.12
CA ARG A 287 -17.71 6.97 -4.76
C ARG A 287 -16.36 7.71 -4.76
N LEU A 288 -15.48 7.38 -5.72
CA LEU A 288 -14.20 8.05 -5.88
C LEU A 288 -14.35 9.52 -6.25
N ASP A 289 -15.29 9.81 -7.14
CA ASP A 289 -15.59 11.14 -7.68
C ASP A 289 -16.60 11.93 -6.81
N ALA A 290 -17.21 11.31 -5.80
CA ALA A 290 -18.27 11.92 -5.00
C ALA A 290 -17.85 13.28 -4.39
N GLY A 291 -18.63 14.32 -4.68
CA GLY A 291 -18.37 15.68 -4.18
C GLY A 291 -17.16 16.40 -4.79
N LYS A 292 -16.60 15.87 -5.89
CA LYS A 292 -15.44 16.43 -6.60
C LYS A 292 -15.73 16.48 -8.10
N HIS A 293 -15.01 17.34 -8.81
CA HIS A 293 -14.93 17.22 -10.26
C HIS A 293 -14.07 16.01 -10.62
N PRO A 294 -14.51 15.15 -11.56
CA PRO A 294 -13.71 14.02 -12.01
C PRO A 294 -12.34 14.47 -12.50
N THR A 295 -11.31 13.77 -12.08
CA THR A 295 -9.95 14.02 -12.57
C THR A 295 -9.71 13.31 -13.90
N LEU A 296 -8.69 13.72 -14.64
CA LEU A 296 -8.31 13.02 -15.87
C LEU A 296 -8.08 11.51 -15.61
N GLU A 297 -7.47 11.16 -14.48
CA GLU A 297 -7.20 9.78 -14.11
C GLU A 297 -8.48 8.99 -13.83
N SER A 298 -9.46 9.59 -13.09
CA SER A 298 -10.75 8.94 -12.84
C SER A 298 -11.59 8.80 -14.11
N LEU A 299 -11.56 9.79 -15.03
CA LEU A 299 -12.23 9.70 -16.32
C LEU A 299 -11.63 8.60 -17.20
N LYS A 300 -10.31 8.47 -17.27
CA LYS A 300 -9.65 7.38 -18.00
C LYS A 300 -10.08 6.03 -17.45
N LEU A 301 -10.01 5.85 -16.13
CA LEU A 301 -10.40 4.60 -15.48
C LEU A 301 -11.88 4.28 -15.73
N ARG A 302 -12.77 5.30 -15.67
CA ARG A 302 -14.20 5.16 -15.99
C ARG A 302 -14.42 4.72 -17.43
N ALA A 303 -13.72 5.33 -18.37
CA ALA A 303 -13.79 4.96 -19.78
C ALA A 303 -13.35 3.51 -20.00
N ASP A 304 -12.25 3.08 -19.39
CA ASP A 304 -11.75 1.70 -19.49
C ASP A 304 -12.78 0.70 -18.94
N VAL A 305 -13.40 0.98 -17.78
CA VAL A 305 -14.48 0.14 -17.22
C VAL A 305 -15.69 0.07 -18.12
N GLN A 306 -16.13 1.22 -18.68
CA GLN A 306 -17.27 1.30 -19.57
C GLN A 306 -17.00 0.55 -20.90
N ILE A 307 -15.79 0.65 -21.45
CA ILE A 307 -15.34 -0.11 -22.62
C ILE A 307 -15.35 -1.61 -22.32
N ALA A 308 -14.81 -2.03 -21.20
CA ALA A 308 -14.82 -3.44 -20.77
C ALA A 308 -16.27 -3.97 -20.60
N GLY A 309 -17.17 -3.13 -20.08
CA GLY A 309 -18.60 -3.43 -19.94
C GLY A 309 -19.40 -3.24 -21.22
N LYS A 310 -18.79 -2.89 -22.37
CA LYS A 310 -19.43 -2.62 -23.67
C LYS A 310 -20.49 -1.50 -23.60
N LYS A 311 -20.35 -0.55 -22.65
CA LYS A 311 -21.22 0.62 -22.52
C LYS A 311 -20.72 1.73 -23.45
N TRP A 312 -20.92 1.54 -24.77
CA TRP A 312 -20.27 2.35 -25.81
C TRP A 312 -20.68 3.83 -25.79
N ASP A 313 -21.95 4.15 -25.51
CA ASP A 313 -22.44 5.53 -25.48
C ASP A 313 -21.90 6.29 -24.26
N ASP A 314 -21.92 5.64 -23.10
CA ASP A 314 -21.36 6.22 -21.87
C ASP A 314 -19.85 6.43 -22.01
N SER A 315 -19.14 5.43 -22.56
CA SER A 315 -17.68 5.53 -22.77
C SER A 315 -17.31 6.63 -23.76
N LEU A 316 -18.11 6.83 -24.81
CA LEU A 316 -17.92 7.92 -25.77
C LEU A 316 -17.97 9.28 -25.06
N SER A 317 -19.02 9.52 -24.27
CA SER A 317 -19.17 10.75 -23.48
C SER A 317 -18.01 10.96 -22.50
N THR A 318 -17.62 9.90 -21.78
CA THR A 318 -16.53 9.97 -20.79
C THR A 318 -15.18 10.27 -21.45
N VAL A 319 -14.85 9.62 -22.57
CA VAL A 319 -13.59 9.86 -23.31
C VAL A 319 -13.56 11.28 -23.88
N GLN A 320 -14.68 11.80 -24.37
CA GLN A 320 -14.78 13.19 -24.85
C GLN A 320 -14.51 14.19 -23.71
N GLN A 321 -15.05 13.96 -22.51
CA GLN A 321 -14.73 14.77 -21.32
C GLN A 321 -13.25 14.71 -20.98
N ALA A 322 -12.64 13.52 -21.01
CA ALA A 322 -11.22 13.36 -20.73
C ALA A 322 -10.34 14.07 -21.77
N LEU A 323 -10.71 14.06 -23.06
CA LEU A 323 -10.02 14.76 -24.13
C LEU A 323 -10.06 16.29 -24.01
N VAL A 324 -11.08 16.85 -23.35
CA VAL A 324 -11.10 18.28 -23.00
C VAL A 324 -9.96 18.63 -22.05
N LEU A 325 -9.62 17.72 -21.12
CA LEU A 325 -8.53 17.89 -20.15
C LEU A 325 -7.17 17.55 -20.75
N ALA A 326 -7.11 16.59 -21.67
CA ALA A 326 -5.88 16.10 -22.28
C ALA A 326 -6.04 15.88 -23.79
N PRO A 327 -6.06 16.95 -24.60
CA PRO A 327 -6.38 16.88 -26.04
C PRO A 327 -5.30 16.17 -26.88
N ASN A 328 -4.13 15.91 -26.35
CA ASN A 328 -3.02 15.21 -27.04
C ASN A 328 -2.68 13.87 -26.36
N ASP A 329 -3.64 13.22 -25.74
CA ASP A 329 -3.43 11.92 -25.11
C ASP A 329 -3.68 10.78 -26.09
N ALA A 330 -2.62 10.05 -26.44
CA ALA A 330 -2.70 8.94 -27.41
C ALA A 330 -3.65 7.83 -26.97
N GLN A 331 -3.72 7.53 -25.67
CA GLN A 331 -4.58 6.48 -25.12
C GLN A 331 -6.06 6.86 -25.27
N LEU A 332 -6.42 8.10 -25.02
CA LEU A 332 -7.78 8.60 -25.17
C LEU A 332 -8.23 8.59 -26.63
N HIS A 333 -7.39 9.05 -27.56
CA HIS A 333 -7.69 8.96 -29.00
C HIS A 333 -7.81 7.52 -29.47
N GLY A 334 -6.93 6.62 -29.00
CA GLY A 334 -7.02 5.19 -29.30
C GLY A 334 -8.30 4.55 -28.76
N GLY A 335 -8.68 4.87 -27.52
CA GLY A 335 -9.92 4.46 -26.89
C GLY A 335 -11.14 4.97 -27.66
N LEU A 336 -11.15 6.26 -28.03
CA LEU A 336 -12.21 6.86 -28.83
C LEU A 336 -12.35 6.17 -30.20
N GLY A 337 -11.22 5.92 -30.87
CA GLY A 337 -11.23 5.19 -32.14
C GLY A 337 -11.82 3.79 -32.01
N ARG A 338 -11.50 3.06 -30.94
CA ARG A 338 -12.07 1.73 -30.65
C ARG A 338 -13.59 1.80 -30.39
N ILE A 339 -14.04 2.78 -29.62
CA ILE A 339 -15.48 3.00 -29.36
C ILE A 339 -16.22 3.27 -30.66
N LEU A 340 -15.69 4.15 -31.51
CA LEU A 340 -16.29 4.50 -32.79
C LEU A 340 -16.30 3.31 -33.76
N LEU A 341 -15.26 2.49 -33.75
CA LEU A 341 -15.21 1.24 -34.51
C LEU A 341 -16.35 0.29 -34.09
N GLN A 342 -16.61 0.12 -32.80
CA GLN A 342 -17.70 -0.70 -32.30
C GLN A 342 -19.08 -0.12 -32.63
N LYS A 343 -19.19 1.20 -32.77
CA LYS A 343 -20.38 1.90 -33.20
C LYS A 343 -20.54 1.92 -34.75
N HIS A 344 -19.62 1.30 -35.48
CA HIS A 344 -19.56 1.28 -36.95
C HIS A 344 -19.36 2.65 -37.61
N ASP A 345 -18.91 3.66 -36.88
CA ASP A 345 -18.47 4.93 -37.46
C ASP A 345 -16.98 4.82 -37.89
N PHE A 346 -16.80 4.17 -39.04
CA PHE A 346 -15.44 3.85 -39.51
C PHE A 346 -14.64 5.10 -39.90
N ALA A 347 -15.31 6.15 -40.39
CA ALA A 347 -14.63 7.39 -40.76
C ALA A 347 -14.10 8.15 -39.55
N ALA A 348 -14.90 8.28 -38.50
CA ALA A 348 -14.48 8.90 -37.27
C ALA A 348 -13.43 8.02 -36.55
N ALA A 349 -13.60 6.69 -36.53
CA ALA A 349 -12.64 5.75 -35.96
C ALA A 349 -11.25 5.87 -36.61
N GLU A 350 -11.19 5.91 -37.95
CA GLU A 350 -9.94 6.12 -38.70
C GLU A 350 -9.24 7.40 -38.29
N LYS A 351 -9.99 8.52 -38.21
CA LYS A 351 -9.45 9.82 -37.81
C LYS A 351 -8.76 9.77 -36.44
N GLU A 352 -9.47 9.24 -35.44
CA GLU A 352 -8.98 9.19 -34.06
C GLU A 352 -7.80 8.21 -33.90
N LEU A 353 -7.85 7.04 -34.54
CA LEU A 353 -6.74 6.07 -34.52
C LEU A 353 -5.48 6.60 -35.22
N ARG A 354 -5.64 7.40 -36.28
CA ARG A 354 -4.50 8.08 -36.92
C ARG A 354 -3.90 9.16 -36.03
N ILE A 355 -4.72 9.86 -35.21
CA ILE A 355 -4.22 10.80 -34.20
C ILE A 355 -3.44 10.01 -33.15
N ALA A 356 -3.99 8.94 -32.60
CA ALA A 356 -3.33 8.08 -31.62
C ALA A 356 -1.98 7.57 -32.13
N LEU A 357 -1.90 7.10 -33.39
CA LEU A 357 -0.65 6.64 -34.02
C LEU A 357 0.35 7.76 -34.31
N ARG A 358 -0.09 9.01 -34.52
CA ARG A 358 0.85 10.13 -34.61
C ARG A 358 1.48 10.48 -33.28
N LEU A 359 0.74 10.29 -32.18
CA LEU A 359 1.20 10.57 -30.82
C LEU A 359 2.05 9.42 -30.26
N ASP A 360 1.69 8.17 -30.60
CA ASP A 360 2.39 6.95 -30.21
C ASP A 360 2.51 6.01 -31.42
N GLY A 361 3.51 6.26 -32.27
CA GLY A 361 3.65 5.67 -33.59
C GLY A 361 3.96 4.17 -33.65
N LYS A 362 4.25 3.54 -32.53
CA LYS A 362 4.59 2.11 -32.44
C LYS A 362 3.54 1.27 -31.73
N ASN A 363 2.43 1.85 -31.38
CA ASN A 363 1.40 1.15 -30.63
C ASN A 363 0.64 0.16 -31.52
N LEU A 364 0.93 -1.11 -31.30
CA LEU A 364 0.38 -2.21 -32.08
C LEU A 364 -1.13 -2.36 -31.93
N SER A 365 -1.69 -1.99 -30.77
CA SER A 365 -3.14 -2.03 -30.54
C SER A 365 -3.86 -1.05 -31.47
N TYR A 366 -3.34 0.16 -31.64
CA TYR A 366 -3.94 1.16 -32.53
C TYR A 366 -3.85 0.74 -34.00
N LEU A 367 -2.75 0.11 -34.40
CA LEU A 367 -2.63 -0.46 -35.74
C LEU A 367 -3.63 -1.59 -35.99
N LYS A 368 -3.85 -2.46 -35.00
CA LYS A 368 -4.84 -3.54 -35.09
C LYS A 368 -6.27 -2.99 -35.19
N ASP A 369 -6.60 -2.00 -34.37
CA ASP A 369 -7.91 -1.33 -34.40
C ASP A 369 -8.10 -0.60 -35.74
N LEU A 370 -7.08 0.06 -36.28
CA LEU A 370 -7.12 0.72 -37.58
C LEU A 370 -7.27 -0.28 -38.75
N SER A 371 -6.57 -1.40 -38.69
CA SER A 371 -6.76 -2.48 -39.67
C SER A 371 -8.18 -3.03 -39.66
N SER A 372 -8.75 -3.23 -38.47
CA SER A 372 -10.15 -3.65 -38.27
C SER A 372 -11.13 -2.62 -38.82
N THR A 373 -10.84 -1.34 -38.62
CA THR A 373 -11.63 -0.22 -39.15
C THR A 373 -11.70 -0.24 -40.67
N PHE A 374 -10.56 -0.41 -41.36
CA PHE A 374 -10.52 -0.51 -42.81
C PHE A 374 -11.19 -1.78 -43.31
N PHE A 375 -10.96 -2.90 -42.65
CA PHE A 375 -11.56 -4.19 -43.04
C PHE A 375 -13.09 -4.15 -42.94
N LEU A 376 -13.65 -3.70 -41.82
CA LEU A 376 -15.09 -3.63 -41.60
C LEU A 376 -15.74 -2.51 -42.44
N GLY A 377 -15.01 -1.41 -42.69
CA GLY A 377 -15.43 -0.33 -43.58
C GLY A 377 -15.31 -0.67 -45.09
N GLY A 378 -14.83 -1.88 -45.44
CA GLY A 378 -14.73 -2.35 -46.83
C GLY A 378 -13.51 -1.83 -47.62
N ASN A 379 -12.61 -1.09 -46.98
CA ASN A 379 -11.39 -0.59 -47.62
C ASN A 379 -10.27 -1.65 -47.55
N TYR A 380 -10.50 -2.75 -48.24
CA TYR A 380 -9.61 -3.92 -48.21
C TYR A 380 -8.15 -3.66 -48.64
N PRO A 381 -7.86 -2.77 -49.62
CA PRO A 381 -6.46 -2.47 -49.98
C PRO A 381 -5.70 -1.83 -48.82
N VAL A 382 -6.32 -0.87 -48.15
CA VAL A 382 -5.68 -0.17 -46.99
C VAL A 382 -5.61 -1.09 -45.78
N ALA A 383 -6.61 -1.96 -45.57
CA ALA A 383 -6.56 -2.98 -44.52
C ALA A 383 -5.32 -3.89 -44.70
N LEU A 384 -5.10 -4.38 -45.92
CA LEU A 384 -3.92 -5.22 -46.25
C LEU A 384 -2.60 -4.48 -45.98
N ALA A 385 -2.49 -3.21 -46.41
CA ALA A 385 -1.30 -2.40 -46.16
C ALA A 385 -1.05 -2.23 -44.68
N THR A 386 -2.11 -2.01 -43.87
CA THR A 386 -2.01 -1.88 -42.39
C THR A 386 -1.58 -3.22 -41.76
N LEU A 387 -2.08 -4.35 -42.25
CA LEU A 387 -1.65 -5.68 -41.80
C LEU A 387 -0.18 -5.95 -42.14
N ASP A 388 0.33 -5.39 -43.24
CA ASP A 388 1.75 -5.47 -43.58
C ASP A 388 2.63 -4.66 -42.62
N GLU A 389 2.17 -3.51 -42.16
CA GLU A 389 2.87 -2.77 -41.12
C GLU A 389 2.88 -3.52 -39.76
N ILE A 390 1.78 -4.18 -39.41
CA ILE A 390 1.72 -5.04 -38.21
C ILE A 390 2.73 -6.18 -38.33
N ALA A 391 2.82 -6.81 -39.52
CA ALA A 391 3.72 -7.94 -39.79
C ALA A 391 5.22 -7.59 -39.66
N LYS A 392 5.60 -6.29 -39.72
CA LYS A 392 6.97 -5.84 -39.47
C LYS A 392 7.33 -5.85 -37.96
N VAL A 393 6.35 -5.83 -37.10
CA VAL A 393 6.52 -5.71 -35.63
C VAL A 393 6.30 -7.05 -34.94
N GLU A 394 5.29 -7.81 -35.34
CA GLU A 394 4.98 -9.11 -34.78
C GLU A 394 4.68 -10.15 -35.90
N GLN A 395 4.95 -11.43 -35.66
CA GLN A 395 4.56 -12.47 -36.58
C GLN A 395 3.04 -12.58 -36.70
N PRO A 396 2.47 -12.59 -37.93
CA PRO A 396 1.03 -12.68 -38.13
C PRO A 396 0.45 -13.98 -37.59
N GLY A 397 -0.44 -13.87 -36.59
CA GLY A 397 -1.20 -15.02 -36.09
C GLY A 397 -2.32 -15.45 -37.04
N ALA A 398 -3.01 -16.55 -36.71
CA ALA A 398 -4.09 -17.12 -37.51
C ALA A 398 -5.16 -16.07 -37.91
N GLY A 399 -5.65 -15.25 -36.97
CA GLY A 399 -6.65 -14.24 -37.25
C GLY A 399 -6.26 -13.20 -38.31
N VAL A 400 -4.98 -12.82 -38.35
CA VAL A 400 -4.44 -11.91 -39.38
C VAL A 400 -4.51 -12.56 -40.75
N TRP A 401 -4.14 -13.83 -40.85
CA TRP A 401 -4.22 -14.57 -42.13
C TRP A 401 -5.65 -14.77 -42.60
N PHE A 402 -6.60 -14.95 -41.66
CA PHE A 402 -8.01 -15.05 -42.01
C PHE A 402 -8.54 -13.72 -42.59
N ILE A 403 -8.21 -12.57 -41.96
CA ILE A 403 -8.58 -11.25 -42.45
C ILE A 403 -7.93 -10.99 -43.83
N ARG A 404 -6.63 -11.30 -44.02
CA ARG A 404 -5.96 -11.19 -45.32
C ARG A 404 -6.66 -12.00 -46.40
N ALA A 405 -7.06 -13.25 -46.08
CA ALA A 405 -7.76 -14.12 -47.01
C ALA A 405 -9.08 -13.49 -47.48
N ILE A 406 -9.87 -12.95 -46.56
CA ILE A 406 -11.12 -12.27 -46.89
C ILE A 406 -10.85 -11.02 -47.73
N CYS A 407 -9.86 -10.20 -47.36
CA CYS A 407 -9.50 -9.01 -48.14
C CYS A 407 -9.12 -9.36 -49.60
N TYR A 408 -8.24 -10.33 -49.79
CA TYR A 408 -7.86 -10.78 -51.15
C TYR A 408 -9.03 -11.38 -51.92
N ASP A 409 -9.91 -12.09 -51.24
CA ASP A 409 -11.10 -12.65 -51.85
C ASP A 409 -12.06 -11.56 -52.35
N LYS A 410 -12.32 -10.56 -51.49
CA LYS A 410 -13.13 -9.39 -51.86
C LYS A 410 -12.52 -8.54 -52.98
N LEU A 411 -11.21 -8.53 -53.11
CA LEU A 411 -10.46 -7.88 -54.17
C LEU A 411 -10.35 -8.73 -55.42
N ASN A 412 -11.03 -9.89 -55.48
CA ASN A 412 -10.99 -10.83 -56.60
C ASN A 412 -9.56 -11.31 -56.95
N GLN A 413 -8.75 -11.54 -55.91
CA GLN A 413 -7.36 -12.07 -56.03
C GLN A 413 -7.30 -13.52 -55.51
N PRO A 414 -7.86 -14.49 -56.24
CA PRO A 414 -8.12 -15.84 -55.75
C PRO A 414 -6.88 -16.62 -55.34
N LYS A 415 -5.72 -16.36 -55.98
CA LYS A 415 -4.45 -17.03 -55.63
C LYS A 415 -3.99 -16.62 -54.24
N LEU A 416 -3.95 -15.32 -53.94
CA LEU A 416 -3.50 -14.79 -52.65
C LEU A 416 -4.52 -15.09 -51.52
N ALA A 417 -5.81 -15.09 -51.88
CA ALA A 417 -6.85 -15.51 -50.95
C ALA A 417 -6.69 -16.97 -50.52
N LEU A 418 -6.48 -17.88 -51.48
CA LEU A 418 -6.28 -19.31 -51.21
C LEU A 418 -5.02 -19.57 -50.38
N GLU A 419 -3.92 -18.88 -50.67
CA GLU A 419 -2.68 -18.97 -49.89
C GLU A 419 -2.90 -18.50 -48.44
N SER A 420 -3.58 -17.37 -48.27
CA SER A 420 -3.88 -16.81 -46.93
C SER A 420 -4.81 -17.72 -46.13
N TYR A 421 -5.85 -18.32 -46.73
CA TYR A 421 -6.70 -19.32 -46.08
C TYR A 421 -5.93 -20.55 -45.64
N ARG A 422 -4.99 -21.04 -46.46
CA ARG A 422 -4.14 -22.19 -46.11
C ARG A 422 -3.25 -21.85 -44.90
N LYS A 423 -2.64 -20.68 -44.89
CA LYS A 423 -1.86 -20.20 -43.75
C LYS A 423 -2.69 -20.08 -42.49
N PHE A 424 -3.92 -19.57 -42.60
CA PHE A 424 -4.85 -19.54 -41.47
C PHE A 424 -5.13 -20.95 -40.91
N LEU A 425 -5.48 -21.91 -41.79
CA LEU A 425 -5.80 -23.29 -41.41
C LEU A 425 -4.59 -24.01 -40.79
N GLU A 426 -3.38 -23.70 -41.22
CA GLU A 426 -2.13 -24.22 -40.65
C GLU A 426 -1.90 -23.74 -39.23
N LEU A 427 -2.21 -22.45 -38.94
CA LEU A 427 -1.90 -21.80 -37.69
C LEU A 427 -3.03 -21.92 -36.67
N ASP A 428 -4.30 -22.04 -37.09
CA ASP A 428 -5.47 -21.98 -36.17
C ASP A 428 -5.63 -23.26 -35.34
N GLN A 429 -5.21 -24.41 -35.86
CA GLN A 429 -5.28 -25.70 -35.17
C GLN A 429 -6.68 -26.03 -34.61
N ASP A 430 -7.73 -25.72 -35.36
CA ASP A 430 -9.15 -25.90 -35.04
C ASP A 430 -9.63 -25.19 -33.77
N LYS A 431 -8.97 -24.09 -33.36
CA LYS A 431 -9.39 -23.26 -32.21
C LYS A 431 -10.63 -22.42 -32.50
N ASN A 432 -10.87 -22.10 -33.82
CA ASN A 432 -12.00 -21.28 -34.25
C ASN A 432 -12.86 -22.06 -35.29
N PRO A 433 -13.71 -23.00 -34.85
CA PRO A 433 -14.37 -23.97 -35.76
C PRO A 433 -15.18 -23.31 -36.86
N ASP A 434 -15.88 -22.22 -36.61
CA ASP A 434 -16.68 -21.52 -37.63
C ASP A 434 -15.80 -20.89 -38.72
N GLN A 435 -14.69 -20.24 -38.32
CA GLN A 435 -13.74 -19.65 -39.26
C GLN A 435 -12.99 -20.73 -40.05
N VAL A 436 -12.64 -21.83 -39.39
CA VAL A 436 -12.03 -23.01 -40.04
C VAL A 436 -12.98 -23.59 -41.07
N TRP A 437 -14.25 -23.78 -40.76
CA TRP A 437 -15.25 -24.24 -41.72
C TRP A 437 -15.35 -23.28 -42.92
N GLN A 438 -15.51 -21.97 -42.67
CA GLN A 438 -15.56 -20.95 -43.73
C GLN A 438 -14.29 -21.00 -44.63
N ALA A 439 -13.11 -21.06 -44.02
CA ALA A 439 -11.86 -21.11 -44.73
C ALA A 439 -11.75 -22.38 -45.62
N LYS A 440 -12.12 -23.55 -45.07
CA LYS A 440 -12.14 -24.83 -45.82
C LYS A 440 -13.07 -24.78 -47.02
N GLU A 441 -14.30 -24.34 -46.84
CA GLU A 441 -15.30 -24.26 -47.90
C GLU A 441 -14.89 -23.22 -48.96
N ARG A 442 -14.45 -22.03 -48.53
CA ARG A 442 -14.02 -21.01 -49.50
C ARG A 442 -12.77 -21.41 -50.29
N SER A 443 -11.83 -22.09 -49.64
CA SER A 443 -10.65 -22.63 -50.31
C SER A 443 -10.99 -23.61 -51.43
N LYS A 444 -11.98 -24.52 -51.24
CA LYS A 444 -12.46 -25.44 -52.30
C LYS A 444 -13.01 -24.68 -53.52
N VAL A 445 -13.78 -23.61 -53.27
CA VAL A 445 -14.37 -22.77 -54.32
C VAL A 445 -13.26 -22.06 -55.11
N LEU A 446 -12.34 -21.41 -54.39
CA LEU A 446 -11.19 -20.69 -55.02
C LEU A 446 -10.29 -21.62 -55.83
N GLN A 447 -10.06 -22.82 -55.35
CA GLN A 447 -9.26 -23.81 -56.06
C GLN A 447 -9.92 -24.19 -57.40
N ARG A 448 -11.24 -24.50 -57.41
CA ARG A 448 -12.00 -24.78 -58.64
C ARG A 448 -12.01 -23.61 -59.63
N MET A 449 -12.09 -22.37 -59.12
CA MET A 449 -12.02 -21.14 -59.91
C MET A 449 -10.66 -21.00 -60.61
N LEU A 450 -9.58 -21.35 -59.94
CA LEU A 450 -8.23 -21.29 -60.48
C LEU A 450 -7.95 -22.41 -61.54
N GLU A 451 -8.52 -23.58 -61.32
CA GLU A 451 -8.44 -24.71 -62.26
C GLU A 451 -9.17 -24.44 -63.58
N ARG A 452 -10.35 -23.76 -63.50
CA ARG A 452 -11.14 -23.36 -64.69
C ARG A 452 -10.52 -22.25 -65.53
N LYS A 453 -9.58 -21.47 -64.97
CA LYS A 453 -8.86 -20.39 -65.64
C LYS A 453 -7.52 -20.82 -66.23
N ARG A 454 -7.12 -22.06 -66.03
CA ARG A 454 -6.02 -22.77 -66.76
C ARG A 454 -6.54 -23.48 -67.97
#